data_42a2d702e4bb713a6ce835bd09a23bd8
#
_entry.id   42a2d702e4bb713a6ce835bd09a23bd8
#
_cell.length_a   1.000
_cell.length_b   1.000
_cell.length_c   1.000
_cell.angle_alpha   90.00
_cell.angle_beta   90.00
_cell.angle_gamma   90.00
#
_symmetry.space_group_name_H-M   'P 1'
#
loop_
_entity.id
_entity.type
_entity.pdbx_description
1 polymer ?
#
loop_
_entity_poly.entity_id
_entity_poly.type
_entity_poly.pdbx_seq_one_letter_code
_entity_poly.pdbx_strand_id
1 'polypeptide(L)'
;MKNNSFLSIETSLNRIFLVVGISGRLLSSSTIKFDTMETIITFKIDELLKRARTELRELTFIFVSLGPGSFTGTRVGLSAAKAISIAAKKKLIGYSNFEAIFTKALMEKKIDKDEKVGVLVNADKNNYYYQEFRKNISNEKMFFINDFEGFIKKNEHKLIGNFDKDNKLKNYFACLPDKYSIAKMVYLRNKKQKTEILPFYIKEHYARKKRQ
;
A
#
# COMPACT_ATOMS: atom_id res chain seq x y z
N MET A 1 -1.88 -25.75 -6.37
CA MET A 1 -1.85 -24.26 -6.29
C MET A 1 -1.16 -23.79 -7.55
N LYS A 2 -1.81 -22.93 -8.38
CA LYS A 2 -1.11 -22.33 -9.51
C LYS A 2 0.02 -21.47 -8.96
N ASN A 3 1.25 -21.74 -9.37
CA ASN A 3 2.46 -21.00 -8.99
C ASN A 3 2.38 -19.56 -9.51
N ASN A 4 1.70 -18.69 -8.78
CA ASN A 4 1.68 -17.27 -9.11
C ASN A 4 2.99 -16.65 -8.60
N SER A 5 3.95 -16.43 -9.48
CA SER A 5 5.13 -15.63 -9.19
C SER A 5 4.81 -14.16 -9.43
N PHE A 6 5.25 -13.29 -8.52
CA PHE A 6 4.94 -11.86 -8.59
C PHE A 6 6.06 -10.99 -8.01
N LEU A 7 6.13 -9.77 -8.48
CA LEU A 7 6.83 -8.66 -7.84
C LEU A 7 5.80 -7.65 -7.33
N SER A 8 5.82 -7.34 -6.05
CA SER A 8 5.02 -6.25 -5.48
C SER A 8 5.88 -5.03 -5.20
N ILE A 9 5.36 -3.85 -5.54
CA ILE A 9 6.02 -2.55 -5.38
C ILE A 9 5.11 -1.64 -4.56
N GLU A 10 5.61 -1.15 -3.43
CA GLU A 10 4.98 -0.17 -2.57
C GLU A 10 6.01 0.91 -2.19
N THR A 11 5.69 2.17 -2.43
CA THR A 11 6.60 3.31 -2.24
C THR A 11 5.93 4.52 -1.59
N SER A 12 4.68 4.40 -1.21
CA SER A 12 3.86 5.52 -0.73
C SER A 12 3.71 5.59 0.80
N LEU A 13 4.12 4.53 1.52
CA LEU A 13 4.07 4.47 2.99
C LEU A 13 5.42 4.83 3.63
N ASN A 14 6.04 5.91 3.14
CA ASN A 14 7.31 6.41 3.64
C ASN A 14 8.47 5.38 3.61
N ARG A 15 8.49 4.52 2.60
CA ARG A 15 9.53 3.50 2.37
C ARG A 15 9.47 3.01 0.93
N ILE A 16 10.54 2.41 0.44
CA ILE A 16 10.47 1.48 -0.69
C ILE A 16 10.28 0.09 -0.11
N PHE A 17 9.15 -0.53 -0.35
CA PHE A 17 8.87 -1.89 0.10
C PHE A 17 8.56 -2.79 -1.11
N LEU A 18 9.42 -3.78 -1.29
CA LEU A 18 9.37 -4.72 -2.41
C LEU A 18 9.15 -6.14 -1.89
N VAL A 19 8.31 -6.90 -2.58
CA VAL A 19 8.10 -8.32 -2.28
C VAL A 19 8.16 -9.13 -3.55
N VAL A 20 8.96 -10.19 -3.56
CA VAL A 20 8.97 -11.21 -4.60
C VAL A 20 8.40 -12.51 -4.03
N GLY A 21 7.38 -13.03 -4.69
CA GLY A 21 6.81 -14.35 -4.39
C GLY A 21 7.06 -15.31 -5.54
N ILE A 22 7.70 -16.45 -5.26
CA ILE A 22 7.99 -17.49 -6.25
C ILE A 22 7.80 -18.85 -5.60
N SER A 23 6.96 -19.70 -6.19
CA SER A 23 6.77 -21.09 -5.76
C SER A 23 6.59 -21.24 -4.24
N GLY A 24 5.85 -20.31 -3.63
CA GLY A 24 5.61 -20.30 -2.18
C GLY A 24 6.71 -19.63 -1.33
N ARG A 25 7.87 -19.31 -1.89
CA ARG A 25 8.90 -18.49 -1.21
C ARG A 25 8.56 -17.03 -1.31
N LEU A 26 8.76 -16.32 -0.21
CA LEU A 26 8.56 -14.86 -0.12
C LEU A 26 9.85 -14.17 0.33
N LEU A 27 10.36 -13.29 -0.51
CA LEU A 27 11.45 -12.38 -0.15
C LEU A 27 10.95 -10.95 -0.16
N SER A 28 11.52 -10.12 0.70
CA SER A 28 11.22 -8.70 0.75
C SER A 28 12.46 -7.86 0.98
N SER A 29 12.39 -6.63 0.53
CA SER A 29 13.33 -5.56 0.83
C SER A 29 12.54 -4.35 1.31
N SER A 30 13.02 -3.67 2.35
CA SER A 30 12.45 -2.44 2.83
C SER A 30 13.55 -1.41 3.05
N THR A 31 13.39 -0.23 2.49
CA THR A 31 14.36 0.88 2.56
C THR A 31 13.63 2.16 2.93
N ILE A 32 14.08 2.83 4.01
CA ILE A 32 13.38 3.99 4.61
C ILE A 32 14.03 5.33 4.20
N LYS A 33 14.90 5.40 3.22
CA LYS A 33 15.53 6.66 2.80
C LYS A 33 14.77 7.27 1.61
N PHE A 34 14.48 8.57 1.70
CA PHE A 34 13.55 9.30 0.84
C PHE A 34 14.18 10.11 -0.29
N ASP A 35 15.37 10.64 -0.08
CA ASP A 35 15.91 11.69 -0.95
C ASP A 35 16.34 11.21 -2.35
N THR A 36 16.24 9.91 -2.62
CA THR A 36 16.70 9.30 -3.88
C THR A 36 15.84 8.11 -4.32
N MET A 37 14.54 8.14 -4.01
CA MET A 37 13.66 7.00 -4.27
C MET A 37 13.60 6.66 -5.77
N GLU A 38 13.56 7.67 -6.62
CA GLU A 38 13.52 7.55 -8.07
C GLU A 38 14.78 6.90 -8.63
N THR A 39 15.93 7.18 -8.04
CA THR A 39 17.23 6.69 -8.52
C THR A 39 17.54 5.28 -8.06
N ILE A 40 17.06 4.87 -6.88
CA ILE A 40 17.42 3.58 -6.29
C ILE A 40 16.40 2.46 -6.52
N ILE A 41 15.16 2.79 -6.92
CA ILE A 41 14.08 1.79 -6.99
C ILE A 41 14.41 0.64 -7.95
N THR A 42 14.94 0.95 -9.14
CA THR A 42 15.31 -0.07 -10.14
C THR A 42 16.44 -0.95 -9.65
N PHE A 43 17.46 -0.35 -9.00
CA PHE A 43 18.55 -1.09 -8.38
C PHE A 43 18.04 -2.03 -7.27
N LYS A 44 17.13 -1.56 -6.42
CA LYS A 44 16.55 -2.38 -5.34
C LYS A 44 15.68 -3.51 -5.86
N ILE A 45 15.00 -3.32 -6.98
CA ILE A 45 14.25 -4.39 -7.65
C ILE A 45 15.21 -5.44 -8.19
N ASP A 46 16.26 -5.04 -8.89
CA ASP A 46 17.27 -5.96 -9.43
C ASP A 46 17.97 -6.75 -8.31
N GLU A 47 18.41 -6.08 -7.24
CA GLU A 47 18.97 -6.73 -6.05
C GLU A 47 18.03 -7.79 -5.47
N LEU A 48 16.74 -7.48 -5.33
CA LEU A 48 15.76 -8.41 -4.78
C LEU A 48 15.51 -9.61 -5.69
N LEU A 49 15.43 -9.39 -7.01
CA LEU A 49 15.28 -10.46 -8.00
C LEU A 49 16.48 -11.42 -8.00
N LYS A 50 17.71 -10.87 -7.96
CA LYS A 50 18.94 -11.66 -7.83
C LYS A 50 18.94 -12.52 -6.56
N ARG A 51 18.58 -11.95 -5.42
CA ARG A 51 18.43 -12.69 -4.15
C ARG A 51 17.35 -13.77 -4.23
N ALA A 52 16.29 -13.52 -4.99
CA ALA A 52 15.22 -14.49 -5.22
C ALA A 52 15.62 -15.57 -6.24
N ARG A 53 16.76 -15.42 -6.93
CA ARG A 53 17.23 -16.27 -8.04
C ARG A 53 16.15 -16.38 -9.13
N THR A 54 15.65 -15.23 -9.58
CA THR A 54 14.62 -15.11 -10.60
C THR A 54 14.80 -13.87 -11.45
N GLU A 55 14.13 -13.86 -12.58
CA GLU A 55 14.11 -12.72 -13.52
C GLU A 55 12.69 -12.21 -13.75
N LEU A 56 12.57 -10.98 -14.26
CA LEU A 56 11.26 -10.37 -14.56
C LEU A 56 10.43 -11.22 -15.54
N ARG A 57 11.08 -11.90 -16.48
CA ARG A 57 10.39 -12.77 -17.47
C ARG A 57 9.72 -14.00 -16.84
N GLU A 58 10.18 -14.44 -15.68
CA GLU A 58 9.64 -15.62 -14.96
C GLU A 58 8.45 -15.25 -14.05
N LEU A 59 8.22 -13.96 -13.84
CA LEU A 59 7.07 -13.50 -13.06
C LEU A 59 5.77 -13.68 -13.86
N THR A 60 4.68 -13.93 -13.15
CA THR A 60 3.33 -14.00 -13.72
C THR A 60 2.73 -12.62 -13.88
N PHE A 61 2.95 -11.72 -12.92
CA PHE A 61 2.43 -10.36 -12.91
C PHE A 61 3.22 -9.44 -11.98
N ILE A 62 2.99 -8.13 -12.15
CA ILE A 62 3.46 -7.07 -11.26
C ILE A 62 2.28 -6.61 -10.41
N PHE A 63 2.50 -6.46 -9.10
CA PHE A 63 1.51 -6.02 -8.11
C PHE A 63 1.95 -4.69 -7.52
N VAL A 64 1.18 -3.62 -7.71
CA VAL A 64 1.62 -2.27 -7.32
C VAL A 64 0.62 -1.58 -6.42
N SER A 65 1.12 -0.90 -5.39
CA SER A 65 0.29 -0.01 -4.59
C SER A 65 -0.15 1.21 -5.40
N LEU A 66 -1.45 1.49 -5.37
CA LEU A 66 -2.08 2.70 -5.94
C LEU A 66 -2.18 3.82 -4.90
N GLY A 67 -1.60 3.62 -3.71
CA GLY A 67 -1.78 4.49 -2.57
C GLY A 67 -3.03 4.11 -1.73
N PRO A 68 -3.59 5.01 -0.94
CA PRO A 68 -3.09 6.37 -0.72
C PRO A 68 -1.78 6.41 0.08
N GLY A 69 -1.16 7.59 0.14
CA GLY A 69 0.07 7.84 0.88
C GLY A 69 0.82 9.04 0.27
N SER A 70 2.13 9.02 0.36
CA SER A 70 3.00 10.03 -0.25
C SER A 70 2.72 10.19 -1.74
N PHE A 71 2.46 11.41 -2.17
CA PHE A 71 2.17 11.73 -3.56
C PHE A 71 3.31 11.37 -4.52
N THR A 72 4.53 11.78 -4.17
CA THR A 72 5.74 11.45 -4.95
C THR A 72 5.98 9.95 -4.93
N GLY A 73 5.95 9.33 -3.74
CA GLY A 73 6.16 7.90 -3.60
C GLY A 73 5.19 7.06 -4.45
N THR A 74 3.90 7.38 -4.44
CA THR A 74 2.91 6.67 -5.25
C THR A 74 3.25 6.73 -6.74
N ARG A 75 3.67 7.90 -7.23
CA ARG A 75 4.03 8.07 -8.66
C ARG A 75 5.30 7.31 -9.03
N VAL A 76 6.31 7.35 -8.17
CA VAL A 76 7.57 6.64 -8.40
C VAL A 76 7.31 5.13 -8.54
N GLY A 77 6.62 4.53 -7.57
CA GLY A 77 6.31 3.11 -7.61
C GLY A 77 5.45 2.71 -8.80
N LEU A 78 4.43 3.53 -9.11
CA LEU A 78 3.53 3.25 -10.23
C LEU A 78 4.23 3.39 -11.58
N SER A 79 5.11 4.39 -11.75
CA SER A 79 5.90 4.57 -12.97
C SER A 79 6.87 3.42 -13.19
N ALA A 80 7.59 3.01 -12.14
CA ALA A 80 8.48 1.86 -12.20
C ALA A 80 7.71 0.57 -12.54
N ALA A 81 6.57 0.33 -11.88
CA ALA A 81 5.74 -0.84 -12.13
C ALA A 81 5.19 -0.88 -13.57
N LYS A 82 4.74 0.26 -14.10
CA LYS A 82 4.26 0.38 -15.49
C LYS A 82 5.40 0.10 -16.49
N ALA A 83 6.57 0.71 -16.29
CA ALA A 83 7.73 0.49 -17.15
C ALA A 83 8.14 -0.99 -17.18
N ILE A 84 8.24 -1.63 -16.00
CA ILE A 84 8.56 -3.05 -15.88
C ILE A 84 7.48 -3.93 -16.53
N SER A 85 6.21 -3.63 -16.31
CA SER A 85 5.08 -4.35 -16.88
C SER A 85 5.13 -4.35 -18.41
N ILE A 86 5.44 -3.21 -19.02
CA ILE A 86 5.59 -3.06 -20.48
C ILE A 86 6.82 -3.83 -20.96
N ALA A 87 7.99 -3.59 -20.37
CA ALA A 87 9.25 -4.20 -20.77
C ALA A 87 9.23 -5.73 -20.67
N ALA A 88 8.69 -6.26 -19.58
CA ALA A 88 8.60 -7.70 -19.33
C ALA A 88 7.34 -8.36 -19.93
N LYS A 89 6.44 -7.60 -20.56
CA LYS A 89 5.14 -8.05 -21.06
C LYS A 89 4.32 -8.78 -19.99
N LYS A 90 4.30 -8.24 -18.77
CA LYS A 90 3.59 -8.82 -17.62
C LYS A 90 2.35 -8.00 -17.27
N LYS A 91 1.32 -8.69 -16.81
CA LYS A 91 0.10 -8.03 -16.33
C LYS A 91 0.44 -7.14 -15.12
N LEU A 92 -0.07 -5.91 -15.12
CA LEU A 92 -0.01 -5.01 -13.98
C LEU A 92 -1.32 -5.06 -13.20
N ILE A 93 -1.23 -5.17 -11.88
CA ILE A 93 -2.36 -5.27 -10.97
C ILE A 93 -2.14 -4.28 -9.85
N GLY A 94 -3.09 -3.37 -9.61
CA GLY A 94 -3.04 -2.39 -8.54
C GLY A 94 -3.69 -2.90 -7.24
N TYR A 95 -3.32 -2.36 -6.08
CA TYR A 95 -3.98 -2.58 -4.80
C TYR A 95 -3.97 -1.32 -3.94
N SER A 96 -4.88 -1.27 -2.97
CA SER A 96 -4.97 -0.16 -2.01
C SER A 96 -4.09 -0.41 -0.79
N ASN A 97 -3.43 0.65 -0.29
CA ASN A 97 -2.74 0.58 1.01
C ASN A 97 -3.70 0.36 2.18
N PHE A 98 -4.93 0.85 2.06
CA PHE A 98 -5.97 0.55 3.06
C PHE A 98 -6.22 -0.96 3.17
N GLU A 99 -6.42 -1.64 2.02
CA GLU A 99 -6.60 -3.11 1.98
C GLU A 99 -5.38 -3.85 2.53
N ALA A 100 -4.17 -3.37 2.21
CA ALA A 100 -2.93 -4.01 2.65
C ALA A 100 -2.74 -3.91 4.18
N ILE A 101 -3.03 -2.74 4.77
CA ILE A 101 -3.00 -2.50 6.21
C ILE A 101 -4.08 -3.33 6.91
N PHE A 102 -5.31 -3.30 6.40
CA PHE A 102 -6.42 -4.08 6.96
C PHE A 102 -6.12 -5.58 6.94
N THR A 103 -5.63 -6.10 5.82
CA THR A 103 -5.22 -7.51 5.70
C THR A 103 -4.15 -7.88 6.73
N LYS A 104 -3.15 -7.02 6.93
CA LYS A 104 -2.10 -7.23 7.94
C LYS A 104 -2.67 -7.29 9.35
N ALA A 105 -3.55 -6.35 9.72
CA ALA A 105 -4.17 -6.29 11.04
C ALA A 105 -5.03 -7.53 11.34
N LEU A 106 -5.78 -8.02 10.35
CA LEU A 106 -6.52 -9.28 10.45
C LEU A 106 -5.59 -10.49 10.68
N MET A 107 -4.49 -10.58 9.95
CA MET A 107 -3.53 -11.67 10.10
C MET A 107 -2.87 -11.67 11.48
N GLU A 108 -2.63 -10.50 12.07
CA GLU A 108 -2.09 -10.34 13.41
C GLU A 108 -3.13 -10.46 14.53
N LYS A 109 -4.39 -10.72 14.18
CA LYS A 109 -5.52 -10.79 15.12
C LYS A 109 -5.68 -9.51 15.97
N LYS A 110 -5.25 -8.37 15.44
CA LYS A 110 -5.46 -7.05 16.06
C LYS A 110 -6.90 -6.57 15.93
N ILE A 111 -7.59 -7.08 14.93
CA ILE A 111 -8.98 -6.78 14.61
C ILE A 111 -9.70 -8.07 14.24
N ASP A 112 -11.01 -8.09 14.41
CA ASP A 112 -11.88 -9.16 13.95
C ASP A 112 -12.47 -8.83 12.58
N LYS A 113 -12.76 -9.87 11.79
CA LYS A 113 -13.32 -9.70 10.43
C LYS A 113 -14.70 -9.04 10.42
N ASP A 114 -15.48 -9.16 11.51
CA ASP A 114 -16.82 -8.58 11.64
C ASP A 114 -16.81 -7.21 12.33
N GLU A 115 -15.67 -6.81 12.87
CA GLU A 115 -15.47 -5.53 13.55
C GLU A 115 -15.48 -4.38 12.54
N LYS A 116 -16.08 -3.25 12.95
CA LYS A 116 -15.99 -1.99 12.19
C LYS A 116 -14.68 -1.31 12.56
N VAL A 117 -13.84 -1.07 11.57
CA VAL A 117 -12.47 -0.57 11.76
C VAL A 117 -12.20 0.58 10.79
N GLY A 118 -11.58 1.64 11.29
CA GLY A 118 -11.03 2.71 10.47
C GLY A 118 -9.57 2.47 10.12
N VAL A 119 -9.24 2.55 8.84
CA VAL A 119 -7.85 2.50 8.37
C VAL A 119 -7.37 3.90 8.07
N LEU A 120 -6.26 4.30 8.68
CA LEU A 120 -5.63 5.60 8.52
C LEU A 120 -4.28 5.46 7.81
N VAL A 121 -4.08 6.29 6.80
CA VAL A 121 -2.81 6.41 6.10
C VAL A 121 -2.33 7.85 6.19
N ASN A 122 -1.12 8.05 6.71
CA ASN A 122 -0.51 9.37 6.79
C ASN A 122 -0.37 9.98 5.39
N ALA A 123 -0.84 11.22 5.23
CA ALA A 123 -0.75 11.99 3.98
C ALA A 123 0.40 13.00 4.03
N ASP A 124 0.42 13.80 5.08
CA ASP A 124 1.44 14.79 5.43
C ASP A 124 1.25 15.21 6.90
N LYS A 125 1.94 16.25 7.37
CA LYS A 125 1.88 16.75 8.76
C LYS A 125 0.41 16.85 9.25
N ASN A 126 0.04 15.98 10.19
CA ASN A 126 -1.27 15.93 10.85
C ASN A 126 -2.50 15.69 9.93
N ASN A 127 -2.27 15.31 8.68
CA ASN A 127 -3.34 14.96 7.76
C ASN A 127 -3.30 13.47 7.45
N TYR A 128 -4.47 12.88 7.29
CA TYR A 128 -4.62 11.45 7.06
C TYR A 128 -5.65 11.18 5.98
N TYR A 129 -5.40 10.11 5.23
CA TYR A 129 -6.42 9.45 4.44
C TYR A 129 -7.11 8.41 5.31
N TYR A 130 -8.44 8.31 5.21
CA TYR A 130 -9.26 7.42 6.00
C TYR A 130 -10.18 6.59 5.12
N GLN A 131 -10.31 5.32 5.44
CA GLN A 131 -11.32 4.42 4.87
C GLN A 131 -11.84 3.48 5.94
N GLU A 132 -13.15 3.23 5.93
CA GLU A 132 -13.81 2.31 6.84
C GLU A 132 -13.92 0.91 6.26
N PHE A 133 -13.72 -0.10 7.09
CA PHE A 133 -13.90 -1.51 6.75
C PHE A 133 -14.86 -2.17 7.71
N ARG A 134 -15.72 -3.04 7.18
CA ARG A 134 -16.60 -3.91 7.94
C ARG A 134 -16.81 -5.21 7.18
N LYS A 135 -16.70 -6.37 7.84
CA LYS A 135 -16.89 -7.70 7.22
C LYS A 135 -16.01 -7.93 5.98
N ASN A 136 -14.76 -7.49 6.04
CA ASN A 136 -13.82 -7.53 4.90
C ASN A 136 -14.26 -6.72 3.66
N ILE A 137 -15.25 -5.87 3.81
CA ILE A 137 -15.72 -4.98 2.74
C ILE A 137 -15.28 -3.56 3.12
N SER A 138 -14.58 -2.90 2.20
CA SER A 138 -14.31 -1.47 2.35
C SER A 138 -15.58 -0.68 2.06
N ASN A 139 -15.83 0.38 2.84
CA ASN A 139 -16.73 1.42 2.38
C ASN A 139 -16.10 2.05 1.13
N GLU A 140 -16.87 2.26 0.08
CA GLU A 140 -16.37 2.86 -1.18
C GLU A 140 -15.83 4.27 -0.97
N LYS A 141 -16.31 4.98 0.05
CA LYS A 141 -15.88 6.35 0.34
C LYS A 141 -14.55 6.37 1.08
N MET A 142 -13.62 7.09 0.49
CA MET A 142 -12.35 7.49 1.09
C MET A 142 -12.42 8.96 1.49
N PHE A 143 -11.89 9.31 2.65
CA PHE A 143 -11.94 10.66 3.19
C PHE A 143 -10.53 11.21 3.43
N PHE A 144 -10.39 12.51 3.32
CA PHE A 144 -9.22 13.25 3.74
C PHE A 144 -9.53 13.97 5.05
N ILE A 145 -8.75 13.69 6.09
CA ILE A 145 -8.91 14.26 7.43
C ILE A 145 -7.83 15.32 7.62
N ASN A 146 -8.24 16.56 7.74
CA ASN A 146 -7.39 17.73 8.01
C ASN A 146 -7.51 18.26 9.45
N ASP A 147 -8.56 17.86 10.18
CA ASP A 147 -8.73 18.08 11.62
C ASP A 147 -8.69 16.72 12.33
N PHE A 148 -7.50 16.25 12.60
CA PHE A 148 -7.30 14.95 13.20
C PHE A 148 -7.80 14.89 14.65
N GLU A 149 -7.60 15.94 15.43
CA GLU A 149 -8.04 15.97 16.83
C GLU A 149 -9.57 15.92 16.93
N GLY A 150 -10.25 16.71 16.11
CA GLY A 150 -11.71 16.71 16.04
C GLY A 150 -12.25 15.37 15.53
N PHE A 151 -11.57 14.74 14.58
CA PHE A 151 -11.92 13.40 14.11
C PHE A 151 -11.82 12.36 15.22
N ILE A 152 -10.68 12.31 15.94
CA ILE A 152 -10.46 11.32 17.01
C ILE A 152 -11.47 11.46 18.15
N LYS A 153 -11.83 12.70 18.53
CA LYS A 153 -12.84 12.94 19.58
C LYS A 153 -14.23 12.37 19.23
N LYS A 154 -14.55 12.29 17.94
CA LYS A 154 -15.83 11.80 17.42
C LYS A 154 -15.80 10.33 17.00
N ASN A 155 -14.61 9.75 16.89
CA ASN A 155 -14.46 8.38 16.39
C ASN A 155 -14.52 7.38 17.53
N GLU A 156 -15.48 6.48 17.47
CA GLU A 156 -15.70 5.40 18.46
C GLU A 156 -15.08 4.06 18.02
N HIS A 157 -14.63 3.96 16.76
CA HIS A 157 -14.14 2.71 16.20
C HIS A 157 -12.66 2.52 16.46
N LYS A 158 -12.24 1.27 16.44
CA LYS A 158 -10.83 0.90 16.41
C LYS A 158 -10.17 1.47 15.16
N LEU A 159 -8.97 2.04 15.31
CA LEU A 159 -8.18 2.61 14.23
C LEU A 159 -6.89 1.82 14.04
N ILE A 160 -6.53 1.59 12.79
CA ILE A 160 -5.27 0.94 12.41
C ILE A 160 -4.59 1.76 11.32
N GLY A 161 -3.27 1.73 11.24
CA GLY A 161 -2.56 2.44 10.16
C GLY A 161 -1.09 2.74 10.42
N ASN A 162 -0.53 3.67 9.64
CA ASN A 162 0.85 4.12 9.72
C ASN A 162 0.98 5.47 10.43
N PHE A 163 0.76 5.47 11.71
CA PHE A 163 0.96 6.64 12.57
C PHE A 163 2.39 6.70 13.14
N ASP A 164 2.82 7.90 13.47
CA ASP A 164 3.96 8.07 14.36
C ASP A 164 3.59 7.66 15.80
N LYS A 165 4.51 6.99 16.49
CA LYS A 165 4.30 6.31 17.78
C LYS A 165 3.89 7.22 18.94
N ASP A 166 3.97 8.53 18.78
CA ASP A 166 3.75 9.49 19.87
C ASP A 166 2.28 9.80 20.18
N ASN A 167 1.36 9.32 19.35
CA ASN A 167 -0.08 9.50 19.60
C ASN A 167 -0.60 8.40 20.51
N LYS A 168 -0.78 8.72 21.80
CA LYS A 168 -1.36 7.85 22.85
C LYS A 168 -2.88 7.63 22.66
N LEU A 169 -3.29 7.17 21.50
CA LEU A 169 -4.69 6.87 21.23
C LEU A 169 -5.04 5.47 21.76
N LYS A 170 -6.00 5.39 22.68
CA LYS A 170 -6.38 4.13 23.33
C LYS A 170 -6.84 3.01 22.37
N ASN A 171 -7.44 3.37 21.23
CA ASN A 171 -8.02 2.42 20.28
C ASN A 171 -7.26 2.39 18.95
N TYR A 172 -5.99 2.74 18.96
CA TYR A 172 -5.15 2.78 17.75
C TYR A 172 -4.04 1.73 17.78
N PHE A 173 -3.88 1.04 16.66
CA PHE A 173 -2.82 0.05 16.45
C PHE A 173 -1.98 0.41 15.23
N ALA A 174 -0.71 0.71 15.44
CA ALA A 174 0.23 0.88 14.35
C ALA A 174 0.35 -0.42 13.55
N CYS A 175 0.21 -0.31 12.23
CA CYS A 175 0.20 -1.46 11.34
C CYS A 175 0.72 -1.06 9.96
N LEU A 176 1.78 -1.72 9.51
CA LEU A 176 2.31 -1.60 8.15
C LEU A 176 2.25 -2.95 7.45
N PRO A 177 1.94 -2.99 6.15
CA PRO A 177 1.97 -4.23 5.38
C PRO A 177 3.35 -4.88 5.42
N ASP A 178 3.35 -6.21 5.44
CA ASP A 178 4.54 -7.04 5.29
C ASP A 178 4.41 -8.03 4.11
N LYS A 179 5.44 -8.82 3.87
CA LYS A 179 5.44 -9.78 2.77
C LYS A 179 4.31 -10.81 2.85
N TYR A 180 3.88 -11.15 4.06
CA TYR A 180 2.83 -12.17 4.26
C TYR A 180 1.45 -11.58 3.97
N SER A 181 1.18 -10.34 4.39
CA SER A 181 -0.08 -9.65 4.08
C SER A 181 -0.21 -9.39 2.58
N ILE A 182 0.87 -9.00 1.90
CA ILE A 182 0.88 -8.85 0.44
C ILE A 182 0.59 -10.19 -0.25
N ALA A 183 1.24 -11.27 0.16
CA ALA A 183 0.99 -12.59 -0.40
C ALA A 183 -0.45 -13.06 -0.15
N LYS A 184 -1.01 -12.76 1.03
CA LYS A 184 -2.41 -13.05 1.36
C LYS A 184 -3.37 -12.32 0.42
N MET A 185 -3.12 -11.03 0.14
CA MET A 185 -3.90 -10.25 -0.82
C MET A 185 -3.84 -10.84 -2.23
N VAL A 186 -2.64 -11.22 -2.68
CA VAL A 186 -2.46 -11.90 -3.97
C VAL A 186 -3.27 -13.19 -4.04
N TYR A 187 -3.28 -13.98 -2.96
CA TYR A 187 -4.02 -15.22 -2.88
C TYR A 187 -5.55 -15.01 -2.91
N LEU A 188 -6.05 -14.03 -2.15
CA LEU A 188 -7.48 -13.75 -2.03
C LEU A 188 -8.08 -13.08 -3.27
N ARG A 189 -7.23 -12.50 -4.12
CA ARG A 189 -7.69 -11.71 -5.26
C ARG A 189 -8.36 -12.58 -6.32
N ASN A 190 -9.65 -12.37 -6.53
CA ASN A 190 -10.39 -12.96 -7.63
C ASN A 190 -9.86 -12.45 -8.98
N LYS A 191 -9.60 -13.35 -9.94
CA LYS A 191 -9.07 -13.05 -11.27
C LYS A 191 -9.88 -12.03 -12.08
N LYS A 192 -11.10 -11.71 -11.66
CA LYS A 192 -12.05 -10.85 -12.38
C LYS A 192 -11.99 -9.36 -12.04
N GLN A 193 -11.26 -8.95 -11.00
CA GLN A 193 -11.16 -7.53 -10.68
C GLN A 193 -10.28 -6.80 -11.71
N LYS A 194 -10.92 -6.10 -12.63
CA LYS A 194 -10.26 -5.02 -13.39
C LYS A 194 -10.05 -3.86 -12.43
N THR A 195 -8.87 -3.72 -11.90
CA THR A 195 -8.50 -2.51 -11.16
C THR A 195 -7.92 -1.55 -12.19
N GLU A 196 -8.54 -0.40 -12.31
CA GLU A 196 -7.94 0.69 -13.05
C GLU A 196 -6.61 1.05 -12.41
N ILE A 197 -5.55 1.15 -13.23
CA ILE A 197 -4.18 1.37 -12.73
C ILE A 197 -3.92 2.88 -12.68
N LEU A 198 -4.67 3.55 -11.82
CA LEU A 198 -4.52 4.97 -11.50
C LEU A 198 -4.27 5.15 -10.00
N PRO A 199 -3.47 6.15 -9.61
CA PRO A 199 -3.28 6.47 -8.20
C PRO A 199 -4.58 6.95 -7.56
N PHE A 200 -4.78 6.63 -6.29
CA PHE A 200 -5.89 7.19 -5.52
C PHE A 200 -5.59 8.65 -5.15
N TYR A 201 -6.22 9.58 -5.87
CA TYR A 201 -6.20 11.01 -5.55
C TYR A 201 -7.42 11.36 -4.69
N ILE A 202 -7.28 11.27 -3.38
CA ILE A 202 -8.36 11.55 -2.42
C ILE A 202 -8.44 13.05 -2.12
N LYS A 203 -7.30 13.73 -2.18
CA LYS A 203 -7.19 15.18 -2.05
C LYS A 203 -7.08 15.80 -3.44
N GLU A 204 -8.01 16.66 -3.80
CA GLU A 204 -7.82 17.51 -4.98
C GLU A 204 -6.58 18.38 -4.77
N HIS A 205 -5.63 18.30 -5.72
CA HIS A 205 -4.49 19.20 -5.72
C HIS A 205 -4.98 20.61 -6.04
N TYR A 206 -5.23 21.40 -5.00
CA TYR A 206 -5.36 22.82 -5.16
C TYR A 206 -3.99 23.40 -5.56
N ALA A 207 -3.77 23.55 -6.85
CA ALA A 207 -2.91 24.60 -7.31
C ALA A 207 -3.59 25.91 -6.83
N ARG A 208 -3.16 26.44 -5.67
CA ARG A 208 -3.61 27.76 -5.23
C ARG A 208 -3.19 28.73 -6.33
N LYS A 209 -4.14 29.23 -7.12
CA LYS A 209 -3.93 30.45 -7.89
C LYS A 209 -3.45 31.48 -6.86
N LYS A 210 -2.19 31.92 -6.99
CA LYS A 210 -1.74 33.13 -6.29
C LYS A 210 -2.74 34.21 -6.69
N ARG A 211 -3.52 34.70 -5.75
CA ARG A 211 -4.25 35.94 -5.94
C ARG A 211 -3.19 37.01 -6.17
N GLN A 212 -3.20 37.58 -7.37
CA GLN A 212 -2.49 38.84 -7.69
C GLN A 212 -3.06 39.94 -6.85
#